data_09a1e61ce9f53a5b40e5634f427cadcd
#
_entry.id   09a1e61ce9f53a5b40e5634f427cadcd
#
_cell.length_a   1.000
_cell.length_b   1.000
_cell.length_c   1.000
_cell.angle_alpha   90.00
_cell.angle_beta   90.00
_cell.angle_gamma   90.00
#
_symmetry.space_group_name_H-M   'P 1'
#
loop_
_entity.id
_entity.type
_entity.pdbx_description
1 polymer ?
#
loop_
_entity_poly.entity_id
_entity_poly.type
_entity_poly.pdbx_seq_one_letter_code
_entity_poly.pdbx_strand_id
1 'polypeptide(L)'
;VEENELKGMIAHIEKIGGRFSKVMNVLIIGFLISAVLSFLCAVGSLIYDKLPKGFAESIYIKDFDFNAFDLTVAFDDLDEYYVSGIGYFLYSLYSALVVMILSFYQKLVKAVVGQGQPFTQETGRMMKKYSYLTLLFALSGNPVVTILMFMILRLFAVLFEYGAYLQKKANETNRIQEEIIVSFAEITENKSGQTGQHIRRVAEYSKIIAAEMGLEADRVQLIGLASTMHDIGKLIVPSEILDKPGRLNDDEFATIKTHTTYGAALLSRVEGDVMQLSKTIALEHHERADGNGYPLGKEGHAIAPESRIVAVADVYDALTSRRSYKKAWDSKDAYNEIVKNSGTQFDEEVIEAFKSAYDKIEEARVRYADKDTVEDNQL
;
A
#
# COMPACT_ATOMS: atom_id res chain seq x y z
N VAL A 1 -19.24 -2.33 4.95
CA VAL A 1 -19.95 -1.53 3.92
C VAL A 1 -18.99 -0.54 3.29
N GLU A 2 -18.22 0.23 4.08
CA GLU A 2 -17.26 1.26 3.57
C GLU A 2 -16.14 0.67 2.72
N GLU A 3 -15.61 -0.51 3.05
CA GLU A 3 -14.52 -1.14 2.30
C GLU A 3 -14.94 -1.59 0.89
N ASN A 4 -16.15 -2.12 0.74
CA ASN A 4 -16.69 -2.50 -0.56
C ASN A 4 -17.01 -1.27 -1.43
N GLU A 5 -17.44 -0.16 -0.81
CA GLU A 5 -17.64 1.12 -1.51
C GLU A 5 -16.31 1.70 -1.97
N LEU A 6 -15.26 1.64 -1.14
CA LEU A 6 -13.92 2.10 -1.50
C LEU A 6 -13.32 1.27 -2.64
N LYS A 7 -13.40 -0.07 -2.58
CA LYS A 7 -12.96 -0.96 -3.67
C LYS A 7 -13.74 -0.68 -4.98
N GLY A 8 -15.04 -0.45 -4.87
CA GLY A 8 -15.88 -0.05 -6.02
C GLY A 8 -15.45 1.28 -6.63
N MET A 9 -15.12 2.26 -5.80
CA MET A 9 -14.66 3.59 -6.23
C MET A 9 -13.27 3.51 -6.90
N ILE A 10 -12.33 2.74 -6.36
CA ILE A 10 -11.00 2.51 -6.95
C ILE A 10 -11.14 1.85 -8.33
N ALA A 11 -11.92 0.77 -8.44
CA ALA A 11 -12.16 0.10 -9.73
C ALA A 11 -12.84 1.03 -10.76
N HIS A 12 -13.72 1.93 -10.31
CA HIS A 12 -14.33 2.93 -11.17
C HIS A 12 -13.31 3.96 -11.68
N ILE A 13 -12.43 4.45 -10.83
CA ILE A 13 -11.33 5.37 -11.16
C ILE A 13 -10.36 4.71 -12.16
N GLU A 14 -9.98 3.46 -11.94
CA GLU A 14 -9.13 2.70 -12.86
C GLU A 14 -9.77 2.55 -14.25
N LYS A 15 -11.05 2.24 -14.29
CA LYS A 15 -11.81 2.12 -15.56
C LYS A 15 -11.87 3.44 -16.31
N ILE A 16 -12.12 4.57 -15.62
CA ILE A 16 -12.11 5.90 -16.22
C ILE A 16 -10.71 6.26 -16.70
N GLY A 17 -9.68 6.05 -15.87
CA GLY A 17 -8.29 6.32 -16.22
C GLY A 17 -7.81 5.53 -17.43
N GLY A 18 -8.21 4.26 -17.56
CA GLY A 18 -7.92 3.42 -18.72
C GLY A 18 -8.58 3.94 -20.01
N ARG A 19 -9.85 4.39 -19.95
CA ARG A 19 -10.54 5.01 -21.08
C ARG A 19 -9.90 6.34 -21.47
N PHE A 20 -9.59 7.18 -20.49
CA PHE A 20 -8.93 8.45 -20.71
C PHE A 20 -7.55 8.26 -21.38
N SER A 21 -6.76 7.30 -20.93
CA SER A 21 -5.46 6.98 -21.53
C SER A 21 -5.56 6.55 -22.99
N LYS A 22 -6.61 5.82 -23.39
CA LYS A 22 -6.86 5.46 -24.80
C LYS A 22 -7.18 6.68 -25.66
N VAL A 23 -8.04 7.57 -25.20
CA VAL A 23 -8.36 8.82 -25.89
C VAL A 23 -7.13 9.70 -26.03
N MET A 24 -6.32 9.83 -24.99
CA MET A 24 -5.07 10.58 -25.02
C MET A 24 -4.08 10.01 -26.04
N ASN A 25 -3.97 8.69 -26.19
CA ASN A 25 -3.13 8.07 -27.21
C ASN A 25 -3.55 8.48 -28.64
N VAL A 26 -4.86 8.48 -28.91
CA VAL A 26 -5.39 8.89 -30.24
C VAL A 26 -5.05 10.35 -30.52
N LEU A 27 -5.25 11.24 -29.53
CA LEU A 27 -4.91 12.67 -29.66
C LEU A 27 -3.41 12.88 -29.86
N ILE A 28 -2.56 12.21 -29.09
CA ILE A 28 -1.08 12.29 -29.21
C ILE A 28 -0.65 11.87 -30.63
N ILE A 29 -1.17 10.76 -31.14
CA ILE A 29 -0.86 10.29 -32.49
C ILE A 29 -1.34 11.29 -33.55
N GLY A 30 -2.56 11.83 -33.43
CA GLY A 30 -3.10 12.83 -34.32
C GLY A 30 -2.24 14.10 -34.41
N PHE A 31 -1.87 14.65 -33.23
CA PHE A 31 -1.00 15.83 -33.18
C PHE A 31 0.43 15.54 -33.64
N LEU A 32 0.95 14.33 -33.44
CA LEU A 32 2.26 13.92 -33.92
C LEU A 32 2.27 13.87 -35.44
N ILE A 33 1.25 13.26 -36.05
CA ILE A 33 1.07 13.23 -37.50
C ILE A 33 0.96 14.67 -38.06
N SER A 34 0.15 15.51 -37.40
CA SER A 34 -0.01 16.93 -37.80
C SER A 34 1.31 17.69 -37.72
N ALA A 35 2.12 17.48 -36.65
CA ALA A 35 3.43 18.10 -36.52
C ALA A 35 4.39 17.70 -37.66
N VAL A 36 4.42 16.41 -38.03
CA VAL A 36 5.27 15.89 -39.09
C VAL A 36 4.83 16.44 -40.46
N LEU A 37 3.53 16.40 -40.73
CA LEU A 37 3.00 16.92 -42.01
C LEU A 37 3.27 18.41 -42.15
N SER A 38 3.04 19.22 -41.12
CA SER A 38 3.32 20.65 -41.15
C SER A 38 4.81 20.94 -41.28
N PHE A 39 5.68 20.16 -40.68
CA PHE A 39 7.12 20.29 -40.87
C PHE A 39 7.52 19.98 -42.31
N LEU A 40 6.97 18.93 -42.91
CA LEU A 40 7.22 18.59 -44.30
C LEU A 40 6.72 19.70 -45.27
N CYS A 41 5.55 20.30 -44.99
CA CYS A 41 5.06 21.46 -45.73
C CYS A 41 5.99 22.67 -45.60
N ALA A 42 6.52 22.93 -44.37
CA ALA A 42 7.49 24.01 -44.18
C ALA A 42 8.77 23.82 -45.01
N VAL A 43 9.30 22.59 -45.00
CA VAL A 43 10.48 22.23 -45.83
C VAL A 43 10.16 22.34 -47.32
N GLY A 44 8.99 21.85 -47.72
CA GLY A 44 8.51 21.95 -49.12
C GLY A 44 8.43 23.39 -49.61
N SER A 45 7.87 24.29 -48.79
CA SER A 45 7.78 25.72 -49.12
C SER A 45 9.15 26.38 -49.30
N LEU A 46 10.17 26.00 -48.51
CA LEU A 46 11.54 26.53 -48.62
C LEU A 46 12.29 26.03 -49.87
N ILE A 47 11.89 24.87 -50.40
CA ILE A 47 12.55 24.24 -51.57
C ILE A 47 11.83 24.59 -52.87
N TYR A 48 10.56 25.00 -52.80
CA TYR A 48 9.67 25.19 -53.92
C TYR A 48 10.26 26.08 -55.04
N ASP A 49 10.87 27.20 -54.67
CA ASP A 49 11.51 28.12 -55.60
C ASP A 49 12.78 27.58 -56.29
N LYS A 50 13.32 26.47 -55.75
CA LYS A 50 14.53 25.81 -56.30
C LYS A 50 14.19 24.64 -57.22
N LEU A 51 12.89 24.26 -57.31
CA LEU A 51 12.42 23.16 -58.15
C LEU A 51 12.16 23.63 -59.60
N PRO A 52 12.37 22.77 -60.60
CA PRO A 52 11.98 23.07 -61.98
C PRO A 52 10.49 23.43 -62.10
N LYS A 53 10.15 24.52 -62.76
CA LYS A 53 8.79 25.09 -62.85
C LYS A 53 7.68 24.06 -63.10
N GLY A 54 7.91 23.06 -63.94
CA GLY A 54 6.92 22.02 -64.26
C GLY A 54 6.73 20.97 -63.14
N PHE A 55 7.67 20.83 -62.23
CA PHE A 55 7.56 19.92 -61.09
C PHE A 55 6.91 20.61 -59.88
N ALA A 56 7.15 21.91 -59.74
CA ALA A 56 6.56 22.72 -58.70
C ALA A 56 5.03 22.84 -58.85
N GLU A 57 4.52 23.01 -60.08
CA GLU A 57 3.07 23.09 -60.34
C GLU A 57 2.30 21.78 -60.06
N SER A 58 2.97 20.61 -60.08
CA SER A 58 2.33 19.32 -59.81
C SER A 58 2.15 19.01 -58.30
N ILE A 59 2.82 19.76 -57.42
CA ILE A 59 2.79 19.54 -55.94
C ILE A 59 1.93 20.59 -55.23
N TYR A 60 1.31 21.53 -55.95
CA TYR A 60 0.54 22.62 -55.38
C TYR A 60 -0.70 22.11 -54.61
N ILE A 61 -0.65 22.07 -53.30
CA ILE A 61 -1.82 21.88 -52.42
C ILE A 61 -2.47 23.25 -52.25
N LYS A 62 -3.52 23.50 -53.06
CA LYS A 62 -4.34 24.69 -52.94
C LYS A 62 -5.18 24.61 -51.68
N ASP A 63 -5.16 25.69 -50.90
CA ASP A 63 -6.07 25.96 -49.77
C ASP A 63 -5.92 25.09 -48.51
N PHE A 64 -4.85 25.34 -47.74
CA PHE A 64 -4.90 25.13 -46.31
C PHE A 64 -5.25 26.46 -45.62
N ASP A 65 -6.52 26.63 -45.26
CA ASP A 65 -7.01 27.87 -44.64
C ASP A 65 -6.51 27.92 -43.19
N PHE A 66 -5.56 28.81 -42.93
CA PHE A 66 -4.93 29.02 -41.61
C PHE A 66 -5.76 29.89 -40.65
N ASN A 67 -7.08 30.04 -40.90
CA ASN A 67 -7.99 30.87 -40.08
C ASN A 67 -8.22 30.36 -38.63
N ALA A 68 -7.60 29.25 -38.22
CA ALA A 68 -7.68 28.79 -36.84
C ALA A 68 -6.79 29.57 -35.83
N PHE A 69 -5.85 30.37 -36.36
CA PHE A 69 -5.00 31.24 -35.56
C PHE A 69 -4.97 32.63 -36.19
N ASP A 70 -5.55 33.60 -35.51
CA ASP A 70 -5.51 35.02 -35.85
C ASP A 70 -4.08 35.61 -35.79
N LEU A 71 -3.14 34.98 -36.48
CA LEU A 71 -1.75 35.43 -36.60
C LEU A 71 -1.61 36.19 -37.88
N THR A 72 -2.21 37.37 -38.00
CA THR A 72 -1.85 38.38 -38.97
C THR A 72 -0.50 38.97 -38.59
N VAL A 73 0.58 38.28 -38.95
CA VAL A 73 1.91 38.89 -38.95
C VAL A 73 2.01 39.63 -40.30
N ALA A 74 1.94 40.95 -40.24
CA ALA A 74 2.15 41.82 -41.41
C ALA A 74 3.63 41.75 -41.80
N PHE A 75 3.95 40.95 -42.79
CA PHE A 75 5.22 40.96 -43.50
C PHE A 75 4.96 41.52 -44.91
N ASP A 76 4.99 42.83 -45.04
CA ASP A 76 4.72 43.54 -46.30
C ASP A 76 5.73 43.31 -47.42
N ASP A 77 6.89 42.65 -47.17
CA ASP A 77 8.00 42.53 -48.12
C ASP A 77 8.50 41.07 -48.33
N LEU A 78 7.82 40.02 -47.80
CA LEU A 78 8.23 38.64 -48.00
C LEU A 78 7.35 37.93 -49.03
N ASP A 79 7.97 37.12 -49.94
CA ASP A 79 7.24 36.25 -50.84
C ASP A 79 6.24 35.36 -50.10
N GLU A 80 5.02 35.23 -50.64
CA GLU A 80 3.88 34.50 -50.02
C GLU A 80 4.26 33.07 -49.60
N TYR A 81 5.20 32.43 -50.30
CA TYR A 81 5.73 31.10 -49.98
C TYR A 81 6.60 31.07 -48.71
N TYR A 82 7.38 32.10 -48.46
CA TYR A 82 8.19 32.20 -47.22
C TYR A 82 7.32 32.41 -46.01
N VAL A 83 6.26 33.22 -46.13
CA VAL A 83 5.29 33.46 -45.05
C VAL A 83 4.54 32.17 -44.74
N SER A 84 4.12 31.42 -45.76
CA SER A 84 3.50 30.08 -45.58
C SER A 84 4.44 29.08 -44.92
N GLY A 85 5.71 29.04 -45.35
CA GLY A 85 6.74 28.16 -44.76
C GLY A 85 7.00 28.41 -43.28
N ILE A 86 7.08 29.68 -42.88
CA ILE A 86 7.22 30.06 -41.48
C ILE A 86 5.97 29.67 -40.70
N GLY A 87 4.77 29.88 -41.25
CA GLY A 87 3.50 29.49 -40.62
C GLY A 87 3.43 27.97 -40.32
N TYR A 88 3.77 27.16 -41.33
CA TYR A 88 3.82 25.70 -41.15
C TYR A 88 4.86 25.25 -40.12
N PHE A 89 6.03 25.90 -40.08
CA PHE A 89 7.06 25.62 -39.09
C PHE A 89 6.59 25.94 -37.69
N LEU A 90 5.97 27.11 -37.45
CA LEU A 90 5.40 27.51 -36.15
C LEU A 90 4.29 26.56 -35.70
N TYR A 91 3.41 26.13 -36.64
CA TYR A 91 2.38 25.15 -36.34
C TYR A 91 2.93 23.76 -35.98
N SER A 92 4.01 23.34 -36.65
CA SER A 92 4.73 22.11 -36.29
C SER A 92 5.26 22.17 -34.84
N LEU A 93 5.90 23.28 -34.48
CA LEU A 93 6.36 23.51 -33.09
C LEU A 93 5.21 23.49 -32.07
N TYR A 94 4.09 24.14 -32.41
CA TYR A 94 2.88 24.14 -31.60
C TYR A 94 2.34 22.73 -31.41
N SER A 95 2.18 21.97 -32.49
CA SER A 95 1.71 20.59 -32.42
C SER A 95 2.64 19.68 -31.58
N ALA A 96 3.94 19.86 -31.71
CA ALA A 96 4.93 19.14 -30.90
C ALA A 96 4.80 19.48 -29.40
N LEU A 97 4.54 20.75 -29.08
CA LEU A 97 4.30 21.20 -27.71
C LEU A 97 3.02 20.60 -27.14
N VAL A 98 1.93 20.52 -27.94
CA VAL A 98 0.69 19.84 -27.55
C VAL A 98 0.93 18.36 -27.26
N VAL A 99 1.67 17.66 -28.13
CA VAL A 99 2.06 16.24 -27.90
C VAL A 99 2.79 16.07 -26.58
N MET A 100 3.73 16.97 -26.27
CA MET A 100 4.48 16.91 -25.03
C MET A 100 3.56 17.07 -23.80
N ILE A 101 2.61 17.98 -23.85
CA ILE A 101 1.65 18.22 -22.75
C ILE A 101 0.69 17.04 -22.60
N LEU A 102 0.12 16.55 -23.68
CA LEU A 102 -0.78 15.39 -23.66
C LEU A 102 -0.07 14.14 -23.14
N SER A 103 1.18 13.92 -23.53
CA SER A 103 2.03 12.82 -23.03
C SER A 103 2.29 12.95 -21.52
N PHE A 104 2.46 14.16 -21.04
CA PHE A 104 2.58 14.43 -19.60
C PHE A 104 1.29 14.10 -18.85
N TYR A 105 0.13 14.60 -19.34
CA TYR A 105 -1.15 14.27 -18.71
C TYR A 105 -1.41 12.77 -18.67
N GLN A 106 -1.03 12.06 -19.72
CA GLN A 106 -1.13 10.60 -19.74
C GLN A 106 -0.25 9.93 -18.68
N LYS A 107 1.00 10.38 -18.51
CA LYS A 107 1.90 9.90 -17.44
C LYS A 107 1.32 10.19 -16.07
N LEU A 108 0.76 11.39 -15.87
CA LEU A 108 0.12 11.79 -14.63
C LEU A 108 -1.07 10.88 -14.28
N VAL A 109 -1.97 10.65 -15.24
CA VAL A 109 -3.12 9.74 -15.04
C VAL A 109 -2.67 8.33 -14.72
N LYS A 110 -1.65 7.80 -15.42
CA LYS A 110 -1.08 6.48 -15.12
C LYS A 110 -0.45 6.41 -13.72
N ALA A 111 0.22 7.46 -13.27
CA ALA A 111 0.81 7.52 -11.93
C ALA A 111 -0.27 7.56 -10.84
N VAL A 112 -1.35 8.32 -11.07
CA VAL A 112 -2.49 8.43 -10.14
C VAL A 112 -3.28 7.13 -10.05
N VAL A 113 -3.53 6.46 -11.20
CA VAL A 113 -4.37 5.26 -11.27
C VAL A 113 -3.60 3.98 -10.92
N GLY A 114 -2.30 3.90 -11.28
CA GLY A 114 -1.53 2.66 -11.20
C GLY A 114 -0.82 2.38 -9.87
N GLN A 115 -0.73 3.35 -8.97
CA GLN A 115 0.05 3.22 -7.73
C GLN A 115 -0.77 3.11 -6.44
N GLY A 116 -2.11 3.16 -6.52
CA GLY A 116 -2.97 3.18 -5.33
C GLY A 116 -2.75 4.38 -4.38
N GLN A 117 -1.74 5.20 -4.67
CA GLN A 117 -1.40 6.41 -3.92
C GLN A 117 -1.34 7.61 -4.87
N PRO A 118 -2.47 8.31 -5.09
CA PRO A 118 -2.57 9.40 -6.06
C PRO A 118 -1.70 10.61 -5.68
N PHE A 119 -1.45 10.81 -4.40
CA PHE A 119 -0.75 11.98 -3.89
C PHE A 119 0.72 11.64 -3.58
N THR A 120 1.62 11.87 -4.55
CA THR A 120 3.06 11.76 -4.34
C THR A 120 3.75 13.13 -4.48
N GLN A 121 4.84 13.34 -3.75
CA GLN A 121 5.63 14.57 -3.91
C GLN A 121 6.20 14.70 -5.33
N GLU A 122 6.46 13.57 -5.99
CA GLU A 122 6.95 13.54 -7.36
C GLU A 122 5.88 14.07 -8.33
N THR A 123 4.63 13.62 -8.18
CA THR A 123 3.49 14.09 -8.98
C THR A 123 3.28 15.60 -8.83
N GLY A 124 3.34 16.12 -7.59
CA GLY A 124 3.25 17.56 -7.33
C GLY A 124 4.39 18.35 -7.98
N ARG A 125 5.64 17.88 -7.87
CA ARG A 125 6.81 18.50 -8.53
C ARG A 125 6.71 18.47 -10.06
N MET A 126 6.24 17.37 -10.63
CA MET A 126 5.99 17.28 -12.06
C MET A 126 4.94 18.29 -12.51
N MET A 127 3.79 18.38 -11.84
CA MET A 127 2.75 19.38 -12.15
C MET A 127 3.29 20.81 -12.09
N LYS A 128 4.09 21.13 -11.07
CA LYS A 128 4.76 22.42 -10.93
C LYS A 128 5.71 22.73 -12.08
N LYS A 129 6.51 21.76 -12.51
CA LYS A 129 7.43 21.90 -13.66
C LYS A 129 6.67 22.15 -14.96
N TYR A 130 5.62 21.39 -15.20
CA TYR A 130 4.85 21.49 -16.44
C TYR A 130 3.92 22.71 -16.48
N SER A 131 3.52 23.29 -15.33
CA SER A 131 2.80 24.54 -15.32
C SER A 131 3.58 25.67 -16.01
N TYR A 132 4.90 25.70 -15.83
CA TYR A 132 5.74 26.69 -16.52
C TYR A 132 5.80 26.47 -18.04
N LEU A 133 5.69 25.21 -18.48
CA LEU A 133 5.67 24.88 -19.90
C LEU A 133 4.41 25.44 -20.60
N THR A 134 3.29 25.55 -19.89
CA THR A 134 2.07 26.15 -20.46
C THR A 134 2.24 27.62 -20.80
N LEU A 135 3.19 28.34 -20.18
CA LEU A 135 3.46 29.72 -20.52
C LEU A 135 4.01 29.91 -21.94
N LEU A 136 4.63 28.85 -22.52
CA LEU A 136 5.05 28.89 -23.92
C LEU A 136 3.89 29.02 -24.90
N PHE A 137 2.68 28.62 -24.50
CA PHE A 137 1.47 28.82 -25.30
C PHE A 137 1.05 30.30 -25.42
N ALA A 138 1.54 31.17 -24.53
CA ALA A 138 1.25 32.60 -24.64
C ALA A 138 1.78 33.22 -25.94
N LEU A 139 2.79 32.58 -26.57
CA LEU A 139 3.37 33.02 -27.84
C LEU A 139 2.51 32.65 -29.06
N SER A 140 1.59 31.70 -28.92
CA SER A 140 0.84 31.12 -30.03
C SER A 140 -0.69 31.28 -29.96
N GLY A 141 -1.22 31.88 -28.89
CA GLY A 141 -2.65 31.90 -28.69
C GLY A 141 -3.14 32.99 -27.70
N ASN A 142 -4.36 32.81 -27.22
CA ASN A 142 -5.00 33.74 -26.32
C ASN A 142 -4.28 33.75 -24.93
N PRO A 143 -3.68 34.87 -24.50
CA PRO A 143 -2.93 34.96 -23.25
C PRO A 143 -3.81 34.69 -22.01
N VAL A 144 -5.11 34.97 -22.09
CA VAL A 144 -6.06 34.71 -20.97
C VAL A 144 -6.19 33.20 -20.74
N VAL A 145 -6.35 32.41 -21.79
CA VAL A 145 -6.43 30.93 -21.70
C VAL A 145 -5.14 30.36 -21.15
N THR A 146 -3.99 30.85 -21.60
CA THR A 146 -2.68 30.43 -21.12
C THR A 146 -2.49 30.70 -19.64
N ILE A 147 -2.86 31.90 -19.17
CA ILE A 147 -2.78 32.26 -17.75
C ILE A 147 -3.72 31.38 -16.92
N LEU A 148 -4.93 31.14 -17.38
CA LEU A 148 -5.88 30.26 -16.70
C LEU A 148 -5.34 28.83 -16.59
N MET A 149 -4.81 28.26 -17.67
CA MET A 149 -4.19 26.91 -17.64
C MET A 149 -3.00 26.85 -16.70
N PHE A 150 -2.14 27.85 -16.69
CA PHE A 150 -1.05 27.96 -15.74
C PHE A 150 -1.55 27.97 -14.30
N MET A 151 -2.54 28.82 -14.00
CA MET A 151 -3.11 28.94 -12.65
C MET A 151 -3.75 27.62 -12.20
N ILE A 152 -4.52 26.96 -13.08
CA ILE A 152 -5.16 25.68 -12.77
C ILE A 152 -4.10 24.61 -12.46
N LEU A 153 -3.06 24.47 -13.28
CA LEU A 153 -1.99 23.49 -13.04
C LEU A 153 -1.21 23.81 -11.75
N ARG A 154 -1.00 25.09 -11.45
CA ARG A 154 -0.37 25.50 -10.18
C ARG A 154 -1.23 25.15 -8.98
N LEU A 155 -2.55 25.37 -9.08
CA LEU A 155 -3.49 24.99 -8.04
C LEU A 155 -3.46 23.46 -7.80
N PHE A 156 -3.53 22.67 -8.88
CA PHE A 156 -3.42 21.23 -8.77
C PHE A 156 -2.07 20.79 -8.16
N ALA A 157 -0.96 21.42 -8.55
CA ALA A 157 0.35 21.12 -7.96
C ALA A 157 0.34 21.31 -6.44
N VAL A 158 -0.25 22.43 -5.95
CA VAL A 158 -0.38 22.70 -4.51
C VAL A 158 -1.28 21.65 -3.82
N LEU A 159 -2.43 21.33 -4.45
CA LEU A 159 -3.34 20.30 -3.91
C LEU A 159 -2.68 18.93 -3.80
N PHE A 160 -1.89 18.53 -4.79
CA PHE A 160 -1.16 17.26 -4.76
C PHE A 160 -0.02 17.26 -3.73
N GLU A 161 0.75 18.35 -3.61
CA GLU A 161 1.76 18.49 -2.57
C GLU A 161 1.13 18.42 -1.16
N TYR A 162 -0.02 19.07 -0.98
CA TYR A 162 -0.76 19.03 0.29
C TYR A 162 -1.35 17.64 0.58
N GLY A 163 -1.93 16.98 -0.43
CA GLY A 163 -2.41 15.60 -0.31
C GLY A 163 -1.29 14.63 0.07
N ALA A 164 -0.12 14.73 -0.55
CA ALA A 164 1.06 13.93 -0.21
C ALA A 164 1.55 14.18 1.23
N TYR A 165 1.50 15.43 1.69
CA TYR A 165 1.82 15.78 3.08
C TYR A 165 0.82 15.15 4.07
N LEU A 166 -0.48 15.25 3.79
CA LEU A 166 -1.53 14.66 4.64
C LEU A 166 -1.40 13.14 4.71
N GLN A 167 -1.17 12.48 3.58
CA GLN A 167 -0.98 11.04 3.53
C GLN A 167 0.26 10.58 4.30
N LYS A 168 1.38 11.30 4.15
CA LYS A 168 2.58 11.04 4.94
C LYS A 168 2.31 11.17 6.44
N LYS A 169 1.60 12.23 6.84
CA LYS A 169 1.25 12.49 8.24
C LYS A 169 0.31 11.41 8.80
N ALA A 170 -0.69 10.97 8.01
CA ALA A 170 -1.57 9.88 8.39
C ALA A 170 -0.80 8.57 8.60
N ASN A 171 0.08 8.21 7.66
CA ASN A 171 0.92 7.01 7.78
C ASN A 171 1.85 7.06 9.00
N GLU A 172 2.43 8.24 9.31
CA GLU A 172 3.25 8.44 10.50
C GLU A 172 2.43 8.30 11.78
N THR A 173 1.22 8.84 11.80
CA THR A 173 0.31 8.71 12.95
C THR A 173 -0.07 7.24 13.17
N ASN A 174 -0.43 6.51 12.11
CA ASN A 174 -0.76 5.10 12.21
C ASN A 174 0.42 4.28 12.74
N ARG A 175 1.63 4.53 12.22
CA ARG A 175 2.85 3.86 12.72
C ARG A 175 3.09 4.12 14.21
N ILE A 176 2.92 5.37 14.66
CA ILE A 176 3.06 5.70 16.09
C ILE A 176 2.01 4.97 16.93
N GLN A 177 0.77 4.88 16.45
CA GLN A 177 -0.29 4.13 17.13
C GLN A 177 0.05 2.64 17.25
N GLU A 178 0.56 2.02 16.18
CA GLU A 178 1.02 0.63 16.20
C GLU A 178 2.19 0.43 17.20
N GLU A 179 3.17 1.33 17.19
CA GLU A 179 4.30 1.30 18.13
C GLU A 179 3.84 1.43 19.59
N ILE A 180 2.83 2.27 19.86
CA ILE A 180 2.24 2.40 21.21
C ILE A 180 1.56 1.10 21.62
N ILE A 181 0.77 0.48 20.75
CA ILE A 181 0.09 -0.79 21.01
C ILE A 181 1.12 -1.87 21.36
N VAL A 182 2.13 -2.04 20.53
CA VAL A 182 3.20 -3.04 20.74
C VAL A 182 3.96 -2.76 22.05
N SER A 183 4.36 -1.49 22.28
CA SER A 183 5.08 -1.12 23.51
C SER A 183 4.26 -1.38 24.76
N PHE A 184 2.95 -1.11 24.72
CA PHE A 184 2.07 -1.39 25.84
C PHE A 184 1.92 -2.90 26.10
N ALA A 185 1.82 -3.69 25.04
CA ALA A 185 1.81 -5.13 25.11
C ALA A 185 3.14 -5.68 25.70
N GLU A 186 4.30 -5.16 25.26
CA GLU A 186 5.62 -5.51 25.81
C GLU A 186 5.74 -5.21 27.31
N ILE A 187 5.23 -4.06 27.77
CA ILE A 187 5.22 -3.70 29.19
C ILE A 187 4.38 -4.70 30.00
N THR A 188 3.24 -5.10 29.43
CA THR A 188 2.35 -6.08 30.09
C THR A 188 3.01 -7.44 30.20
N GLU A 189 3.67 -7.89 29.14
CA GLU A 189 4.31 -9.19 29.07
C GLU A 189 5.54 -9.29 30.00
N ASN A 190 6.27 -8.19 30.16
CA ASN A 190 7.38 -8.10 31.14
C ASN A 190 6.92 -8.38 32.56
N LYS A 191 5.64 -8.12 32.93
CA LYS A 191 5.07 -8.47 34.21
C LYS A 191 4.99 -10.00 34.41
N SER A 192 4.87 -10.78 33.33
CA SER A 192 4.79 -12.25 33.38
C SER A 192 6.15 -12.94 33.23
N GLY A 193 7.26 -12.19 33.32
CA GLY A 193 8.62 -12.72 33.16
C GLY A 193 8.97 -13.18 31.77
N GLN A 194 8.18 -12.83 30.76
CA GLN A 194 8.50 -13.06 29.35
C GLN A 194 9.15 -11.81 28.73
N THR A 195 9.88 -12.01 27.64
CA THR A 195 10.55 -10.90 26.96
C THR A 195 9.63 -10.28 25.91
N GLY A 196 9.80 -8.99 25.63
CA GLY A 196 9.07 -8.32 24.53
C GLY A 196 9.26 -8.98 23.17
N GLN A 197 10.27 -9.84 23.00
CA GLN A 197 10.50 -10.60 21.77
C GLN A 197 9.41 -11.67 21.54
N HIS A 198 8.84 -12.25 22.61
CA HIS A 198 7.70 -13.17 22.51
C HIS A 198 6.55 -12.55 21.71
N ILE A 199 6.13 -11.35 22.07
CA ILE A 199 5.04 -10.63 21.38
C ILE A 199 5.33 -10.44 19.91
N ARG A 200 6.58 -10.07 19.56
CA ARG A 200 7.02 -9.88 18.18
C ARG A 200 7.02 -11.19 17.40
N ARG A 201 7.47 -12.29 18.03
CA ARG A 201 7.47 -13.61 17.40
C ARG A 201 6.05 -14.11 17.17
N VAL A 202 5.16 -14.05 18.17
CA VAL A 202 3.75 -14.44 18.02
C VAL A 202 3.06 -13.63 16.92
N ALA A 203 3.30 -12.32 16.87
CA ALA A 203 2.76 -11.47 15.81
C ALA A 203 3.26 -11.89 14.42
N GLU A 204 4.56 -12.17 14.27
CA GLU A 204 5.13 -12.56 13.00
C GLU A 204 4.67 -13.95 12.56
N TYR A 205 4.65 -14.93 13.46
CA TYR A 205 4.12 -16.26 13.16
C TYR A 205 2.66 -16.21 12.75
N SER A 206 1.84 -15.41 13.44
CA SER A 206 0.43 -15.22 13.12
C SER A 206 0.24 -14.63 11.72
N LYS A 207 1.06 -13.64 11.32
CA LYS A 207 1.04 -13.08 9.95
C LYS A 207 1.44 -14.13 8.90
N ILE A 208 2.48 -14.89 9.17
CA ILE A 208 2.98 -15.91 8.24
C ILE A 208 1.91 -16.99 8.02
N ILE A 209 1.30 -17.50 9.09
CA ILE A 209 0.22 -18.50 9.01
C ILE A 209 -0.99 -17.92 8.27
N ALA A 210 -1.43 -16.72 8.62
CA ALA A 210 -2.57 -16.05 8.00
C ALA A 210 -2.35 -15.83 6.49
N ALA A 211 -1.14 -15.44 6.09
CA ALA A 211 -0.80 -15.28 4.67
C ALA A 211 -0.78 -16.62 3.91
N GLU A 212 -0.31 -17.69 4.54
CA GLU A 212 -0.32 -19.04 3.94
C GLU A 212 -1.75 -19.59 3.79
N MET A 213 -2.67 -19.19 4.68
CA MET A 213 -4.11 -19.46 4.55
C MET A 213 -4.78 -18.65 3.43
N GLY A 214 -4.06 -17.76 2.75
CA GLY A 214 -4.57 -16.93 1.64
C GLY A 214 -5.40 -15.73 2.06
N LEU A 215 -5.25 -15.24 3.30
CA LEU A 215 -5.94 -14.04 3.75
C LEU A 215 -5.35 -12.77 3.06
N GLU A 216 -6.22 -11.78 2.84
CA GLU A 216 -5.84 -10.48 2.26
C GLU A 216 -4.76 -9.78 3.09
N ALA A 217 -3.84 -9.06 2.42
CA ALA A 217 -2.66 -8.45 3.04
C ALA A 217 -3.01 -7.54 4.23
N ASP A 218 -4.07 -6.74 4.13
CA ASP A 218 -4.53 -5.84 5.20
C ASP A 218 -5.02 -6.66 6.40
N ARG A 219 -5.71 -7.78 6.17
CA ARG A 219 -6.18 -8.68 7.24
C ARG A 219 -5.01 -9.36 7.93
N VAL A 220 -3.98 -9.78 7.19
CA VAL A 220 -2.74 -10.35 7.73
C VAL A 220 -2.04 -9.37 8.67
N GLN A 221 -1.90 -8.10 8.28
CA GLN A 221 -1.29 -7.08 9.15
C GLN A 221 -2.15 -6.81 10.40
N LEU A 222 -3.46 -6.76 10.24
CA LEU A 222 -4.40 -6.57 11.34
C LEU A 222 -4.30 -7.71 12.37
N ILE A 223 -4.23 -8.97 11.93
CA ILE A 223 -4.05 -10.14 12.79
C ILE A 223 -2.72 -10.05 13.55
N GLY A 224 -1.63 -9.73 12.86
CA GLY A 224 -0.32 -9.57 13.49
C GLY A 224 -0.32 -8.52 14.59
N LEU A 225 -0.92 -7.34 14.35
CA LEU A 225 -1.01 -6.29 15.36
C LEU A 225 -1.95 -6.69 16.52
N ALA A 226 -3.12 -7.25 16.20
CA ALA A 226 -4.10 -7.65 17.21
C ALA A 226 -3.59 -8.78 18.11
N SER A 227 -2.78 -9.71 17.58
CA SER A 227 -2.20 -10.82 18.36
C SER A 227 -1.25 -10.35 19.45
N THR A 228 -0.64 -9.15 19.30
CA THR A 228 0.24 -8.59 20.35
C THR A 228 -0.47 -8.40 21.70
N MET A 229 -1.79 -8.25 21.65
CA MET A 229 -2.62 -7.94 22.83
C MET A 229 -3.31 -9.19 23.42
N HIS A 230 -2.99 -10.41 22.95
CA HIS A 230 -3.69 -11.63 23.38
C HIS A 230 -3.67 -11.81 24.90
N ASP A 231 -2.56 -11.47 25.52
CA ASP A 231 -2.28 -11.66 26.96
C ASP A 231 -2.43 -10.40 27.83
N ILE A 232 -3.02 -9.31 27.28
CA ILE A 232 -3.15 -8.02 28.00
C ILE A 232 -3.85 -8.16 29.36
N GLY A 233 -4.73 -9.14 29.51
CA GLY A 233 -5.45 -9.39 30.76
C GLY A 233 -4.58 -9.91 31.90
N LYS A 234 -3.35 -10.34 31.63
CA LYS A 234 -2.37 -10.70 32.71
C LYS A 234 -2.05 -9.53 33.63
N LEU A 235 -2.33 -8.28 33.21
CA LEU A 235 -2.21 -7.09 34.06
C LEU A 235 -2.95 -7.22 35.38
N ILE A 236 -4.06 -7.91 35.42
CA ILE A 236 -4.94 -8.03 36.62
C ILE A 236 -4.62 -9.27 37.42
N VAL A 237 -3.94 -10.26 36.86
CA VAL A 237 -3.55 -11.48 37.57
C VAL A 237 -2.44 -11.14 38.58
N PRO A 238 -2.56 -11.61 39.88
CA PRO A 238 -1.52 -11.40 40.87
C PRO A 238 -0.16 -11.96 40.45
N SER A 239 0.91 -11.21 40.67
CA SER A 239 2.27 -11.61 40.32
C SER A 239 2.72 -12.88 41.04
N GLU A 240 2.25 -13.09 42.25
CA GLU A 240 2.54 -14.28 43.06
C GLU A 240 2.04 -15.57 42.39
N ILE A 241 0.99 -15.46 41.57
CA ILE A 241 0.46 -16.60 40.78
C ILE A 241 1.19 -16.72 39.43
N LEU A 242 1.44 -15.58 38.77
CA LEU A 242 2.13 -15.58 37.47
C LEU A 242 3.56 -16.10 37.56
N ASP A 243 4.29 -15.69 38.61
CA ASP A 243 5.71 -16.00 38.83
C ASP A 243 5.93 -17.21 39.74
N LYS A 244 4.88 -17.96 40.09
CA LYS A 244 4.98 -19.09 41.01
C LYS A 244 5.94 -20.16 40.46
N PRO A 245 7.03 -20.47 41.16
CA PRO A 245 7.91 -21.56 40.78
C PRO A 245 7.24 -22.91 41.07
N GLY A 246 6.69 -23.56 40.05
CA GLY A 246 6.11 -24.90 40.16
C GLY A 246 4.69 -25.00 39.59
N ARG A 247 4.00 -26.10 39.95
CA ARG A 247 2.64 -26.33 39.43
C ARG A 247 1.63 -25.46 40.20
N LEU A 248 0.69 -24.92 39.44
CA LEU A 248 -0.46 -24.21 39.99
C LEU A 248 -1.48 -25.22 40.53
N ASN A 249 -2.17 -24.86 41.60
CA ASN A 249 -3.36 -25.58 42.02
C ASN A 249 -4.57 -25.14 41.18
N ASP A 250 -5.73 -25.78 41.39
CA ASP A 250 -6.93 -25.54 40.56
C ASP A 250 -7.46 -24.11 40.71
N ASP A 251 -7.39 -23.50 41.89
CA ASP A 251 -7.85 -22.13 42.15
C ASP A 251 -6.90 -21.10 41.49
N GLU A 252 -5.60 -21.33 41.60
CA GLU A 252 -4.59 -20.50 40.98
C GLU A 252 -4.70 -20.59 39.45
N PHE A 253 -4.93 -21.79 38.91
CA PHE A 253 -5.13 -21.97 37.47
C PHE A 253 -6.45 -21.33 37.01
N ALA A 254 -7.52 -21.44 37.80
CA ALA A 254 -8.77 -20.72 37.53
C ALA A 254 -8.55 -19.20 37.49
N THR A 255 -7.71 -18.66 38.41
CA THR A 255 -7.35 -17.25 38.41
C THR A 255 -6.57 -16.85 37.16
N ILE A 256 -5.59 -17.66 36.71
CA ILE A 256 -4.88 -17.36 35.45
C ILE A 256 -5.82 -17.34 34.26
N LYS A 257 -6.74 -18.30 34.18
CA LYS A 257 -7.71 -18.34 33.05
C LYS A 257 -8.51 -17.04 32.90
N THR A 258 -8.71 -16.28 33.99
CA THR A 258 -9.45 -15.01 33.92
C THR A 258 -8.76 -13.94 33.08
N HIS A 259 -7.45 -14.07 32.72
CA HIS A 259 -6.79 -13.09 31.84
C HIS A 259 -7.49 -12.94 30.51
N THR A 260 -8.08 -14.02 29.97
CA THR A 260 -8.80 -13.99 28.70
C THR A 260 -10.03 -13.08 28.76
N THR A 261 -10.85 -13.23 29.78
CA THR A 261 -12.07 -12.42 29.98
C THR A 261 -11.75 -10.99 30.39
N TYR A 262 -10.73 -10.78 31.20
CA TYR A 262 -10.29 -9.43 31.57
C TYR A 262 -9.63 -8.71 30.40
N GLY A 263 -8.82 -9.40 29.61
CA GLY A 263 -8.25 -8.86 28.37
C GLY A 263 -9.34 -8.38 27.44
N ALA A 264 -10.33 -9.23 27.17
CA ALA A 264 -11.46 -8.87 26.34
C ALA A 264 -12.26 -7.67 26.90
N ALA A 265 -12.45 -7.61 28.23
CA ALA A 265 -13.14 -6.50 28.88
C ALA A 265 -12.36 -5.17 28.80
N LEU A 266 -11.04 -5.20 28.92
CA LEU A 266 -10.17 -4.03 28.76
C LEU A 266 -10.26 -3.49 27.32
N LEU A 267 -10.11 -4.37 26.35
CA LEU A 267 -10.09 -4.01 24.92
C LEU A 267 -11.45 -3.56 24.41
N SER A 268 -12.55 -4.01 25.03
CA SER A 268 -13.91 -3.58 24.64
C SER A 268 -14.22 -2.11 24.87
N ARG A 269 -13.36 -1.39 25.60
CA ARG A 269 -13.54 0.04 25.94
C ARG A 269 -13.03 0.96 24.82
N VAL A 270 -12.32 0.43 23.85
CA VAL A 270 -11.74 1.19 22.75
C VAL A 270 -12.35 0.72 21.43
N GLU A 271 -12.81 1.67 20.63
CA GLU A 271 -13.36 1.40 19.30
C GLU A 271 -12.25 1.24 18.25
N GLY A 272 -12.55 0.51 17.18
CA GLY A 272 -11.66 0.31 16.03
C GLY A 272 -11.38 -1.18 15.76
N ASP A 273 -11.08 -1.48 14.50
CA ASP A 273 -10.94 -2.87 14.01
C ASP A 273 -9.85 -3.65 14.74
N VAL A 274 -8.70 -3.01 15.01
CA VAL A 274 -7.60 -3.62 15.76
C VAL A 274 -8.08 -4.03 17.15
N MET A 275 -8.77 -3.15 17.89
CA MET A 275 -9.22 -3.42 19.24
C MET A 275 -10.33 -4.48 19.30
N GLN A 276 -11.24 -4.47 18.33
CA GLN A 276 -12.28 -5.50 18.24
C GLN A 276 -11.68 -6.88 17.94
N LEU A 277 -10.69 -6.94 17.05
CA LEU A 277 -9.99 -8.19 16.76
C LEU A 277 -9.14 -8.63 17.96
N SER A 278 -8.39 -7.72 18.58
CA SER A 278 -7.61 -8.01 19.81
C SER A 278 -8.48 -8.53 20.95
N LYS A 279 -9.68 -7.96 21.13
CA LYS A 279 -10.68 -8.44 22.09
C LYS A 279 -11.06 -9.90 21.82
N THR A 280 -11.35 -10.22 20.55
CA THR A 280 -11.73 -11.60 20.16
C THR A 280 -10.58 -12.56 20.40
N ILE A 281 -9.36 -12.19 19.98
CA ILE A 281 -8.15 -13.00 20.19
C ILE A 281 -7.87 -13.17 21.68
N ALA A 282 -7.89 -12.11 22.48
CA ALA A 282 -7.67 -12.20 23.94
C ALA A 282 -8.68 -13.13 24.62
N LEU A 283 -9.92 -13.14 24.16
CA LEU A 283 -10.95 -14.01 24.72
C LEU A 283 -10.77 -15.48 24.31
N GLU A 284 -10.31 -15.76 23.09
CA GLU A 284 -10.48 -17.08 22.47
C GLU A 284 -9.16 -17.81 22.17
N HIS A 285 -7.98 -17.21 22.36
CA HIS A 285 -6.70 -17.84 21.97
C HIS A 285 -6.35 -19.11 22.78
N HIS A 286 -7.05 -19.37 23.86
CA HIS A 286 -6.97 -20.60 24.64
C HIS A 286 -8.16 -21.55 24.43
N GLU A 287 -9.06 -21.23 23.50
CA GLU A 287 -10.05 -22.19 23.05
C GLU A 287 -9.37 -23.29 22.23
N ARG A 288 -9.98 -24.48 22.22
CA ARG A 288 -9.44 -25.66 21.55
C ARG A 288 -10.44 -26.20 20.53
N ALA A 289 -9.95 -26.73 19.44
CA ALA A 289 -10.80 -27.29 18.40
C ALA A 289 -11.75 -28.40 18.92
N ASP A 290 -11.34 -29.15 19.96
CA ASP A 290 -12.09 -30.20 20.62
C ASP A 290 -13.10 -29.71 21.71
N GLY A 291 -13.25 -28.38 21.91
CA GLY A 291 -14.14 -27.80 22.91
C GLY A 291 -13.64 -27.87 24.35
N ASN A 292 -12.46 -28.47 24.60
CA ASN A 292 -11.87 -28.58 25.95
C ASN A 292 -11.05 -27.34 26.35
N GLY A 293 -11.18 -26.24 25.61
CA GLY A 293 -10.51 -24.97 25.88
C GLY A 293 -11.22 -24.12 26.92
N TYR A 294 -10.78 -22.88 27.05
CA TYR A 294 -11.40 -21.87 27.93
C TYR A 294 -11.32 -20.48 27.30
N PRO A 295 -12.15 -19.52 27.73
CA PRO A 295 -13.08 -19.55 28.86
C PRO A 295 -14.50 -20.04 28.50
N LEU A 296 -14.84 -20.14 27.20
CA LEU A 296 -16.20 -20.41 26.74
C LEU A 296 -16.43 -21.87 26.32
N GLY A 297 -15.38 -22.66 26.14
CA GLY A 297 -15.44 -24.03 25.62
C GLY A 297 -15.98 -24.09 24.20
N LYS A 298 -15.61 -23.13 23.35
CA LYS A 298 -15.95 -23.12 21.92
C LYS A 298 -15.27 -24.26 21.18
N GLU A 299 -15.94 -24.82 20.18
CA GLU A 299 -15.48 -25.95 19.39
C GLU A 299 -15.33 -25.57 17.90
N GLY A 300 -14.27 -26.03 17.27
CA GLY A 300 -14.04 -25.94 15.82
C GLY A 300 -14.24 -24.52 15.26
N HIS A 301 -15.09 -24.37 14.28
CA HIS A 301 -15.35 -23.10 13.60
C HIS A 301 -16.18 -22.08 14.42
N ALA A 302 -16.66 -22.43 15.62
CA ALA A 302 -17.22 -21.45 16.55
C ALA A 302 -16.12 -20.53 17.15
N ILE A 303 -14.85 -20.95 17.09
CA ILE A 303 -13.69 -20.16 17.44
C ILE A 303 -13.35 -19.27 16.23
N ALA A 304 -13.12 -17.99 16.47
CA ALA A 304 -12.73 -17.07 15.41
C ALA A 304 -11.44 -17.55 14.70
N PRO A 305 -11.36 -17.47 13.35
CA PRO A 305 -10.19 -17.98 12.61
C PRO A 305 -8.88 -17.34 13.07
N GLU A 306 -8.89 -16.06 13.41
CA GLU A 306 -7.72 -15.35 13.91
C GLU A 306 -7.27 -15.87 15.27
N SER A 307 -8.20 -16.22 16.14
CA SER A 307 -7.88 -16.82 17.44
C SER A 307 -7.29 -18.22 17.30
N ARG A 308 -7.78 -19.02 16.32
CA ARG A 308 -7.19 -20.33 15.97
C ARG A 308 -5.75 -20.20 15.48
N ILE A 309 -5.45 -19.17 14.65
CA ILE A 309 -4.10 -18.85 14.17
C ILE A 309 -3.18 -18.48 15.35
N VAL A 310 -3.62 -17.57 16.21
CA VAL A 310 -2.82 -17.08 17.34
C VAL A 310 -2.55 -18.19 18.35
N ALA A 311 -3.51 -19.11 18.58
CA ALA A 311 -3.31 -20.26 19.46
C ALA A 311 -2.14 -21.15 19.01
N VAL A 312 -1.97 -21.40 17.72
CA VAL A 312 -0.82 -22.14 17.16
C VAL A 312 0.47 -21.35 17.32
N ALA A 313 0.45 -20.06 17.00
CA ALA A 313 1.63 -19.19 17.07
C ALA A 313 2.14 -19.04 18.51
N ASP A 314 1.25 -18.82 19.48
CA ASP A 314 1.59 -18.69 20.89
C ASP A 314 2.17 -19.97 21.47
N VAL A 315 1.52 -21.13 21.23
CA VAL A 315 2.01 -22.41 21.74
C VAL A 315 3.36 -22.76 21.10
N TYR A 316 3.57 -22.49 19.79
CA TYR A 316 4.86 -22.74 19.16
C TYR A 316 5.95 -21.89 19.81
N ASP A 317 5.70 -20.60 20.04
CA ASP A 317 6.64 -19.74 20.73
C ASP A 317 6.89 -20.20 22.18
N ALA A 318 5.84 -20.59 22.90
CA ALA A 318 5.95 -21.09 24.26
C ALA A 318 6.78 -22.39 24.38
N LEU A 319 6.78 -23.24 23.37
CA LEU A 319 7.58 -24.44 23.33
C LEU A 319 9.05 -24.14 22.96
N THR A 320 9.28 -23.26 22.00
CA THR A 320 10.61 -22.96 21.44
C THR A 320 11.37 -21.87 22.19
N SER A 321 10.74 -21.19 23.14
CA SER A 321 11.36 -20.15 23.97
C SER A 321 11.79 -20.68 25.34
N ARG A 322 12.93 -20.18 25.83
CA ARG A 322 13.39 -20.44 27.21
C ARG A 322 12.50 -19.72 28.21
N ARG A 323 12.03 -20.41 29.24
CA ARG A 323 11.30 -19.82 30.37
C ARG A 323 12.07 -20.07 31.66
N SER A 324 11.83 -19.28 32.71
CA SER A 324 12.54 -19.39 33.99
C SER A 324 12.56 -20.80 34.61
N TYR A 325 11.54 -21.61 34.29
CA TYR A 325 11.35 -22.97 34.83
C TYR A 325 11.41 -24.08 33.73
N LYS A 326 11.66 -23.74 32.45
CA LYS A 326 11.64 -24.73 31.36
C LYS A 326 12.67 -24.38 30.26
N LYS A 327 13.50 -25.37 29.89
CA LYS A 327 14.38 -25.25 28.73
C LYS A 327 13.53 -25.19 27.43
N ALA A 328 13.99 -24.43 26.44
CA ALA A 328 13.42 -24.45 25.11
C ALA A 328 13.49 -25.86 24.52
N TRP A 329 12.43 -26.26 23.82
CA TRP A 329 12.44 -27.46 23.01
C TRP A 329 13.22 -27.22 21.73
N ASP A 330 13.68 -28.31 21.12
CA ASP A 330 14.11 -28.28 19.73
C ASP A 330 12.92 -27.87 18.85
N SER A 331 13.17 -27.05 17.84
CA SER A 331 12.09 -26.50 17.00
C SER A 331 11.33 -27.59 16.25
N LYS A 332 12.03 -28.67 15.87
CA LYS A 332 11.41 -29.82 15.20
C LYS A 332 10.52 -30.64 16.15
N ASP A 333 10.92 -30.76 17.41
CA ASP A 333 10.11 -31.43 18.43
C ASP A 333 8.84 -30.61 18.72
N ALA A 334 8.95 -29.29 18.82
CA ALA A 334 7.82 -28.40 18.96
C ALA A 334 6.87 -28.49 17.76
N TYR A 335 7.40 -28.47 16.54
CA TYR A 335 6.62 -28.69 15.32
C TYR A 335 5.84 -30.02 15.36
N ASN A 336 6.53 -31.12 15.68
CA ASN A 336 5.90 -32.44 15.73
C ASN A 336 4.78 -32.50 16.77
N GLU A 337 4.95 -31.87 17.94
CA GLU A 337 3.93 -31.82 18.99
C GLU A 337 2.69 -31.02 18.53
N ILE A 338 2.88 -29.87 17.85
CA ILE A 338 1.78 -29.07 17.32
C ILE A 338 1.01 -29.86 16.25
N VAL A 339 1.71 -30.46 15.29
CA VAL A 339 1.10 -31.24 14.22
C VAL A 339 0.33 -32.45 14.77
N LYS A 340 0.85 -33.13 15.80
CA LYS A 340 0.20 -34.26 16.48
C LYS A 340 -1.14 -33.87 17.12
N ASN A 341 -1.30 -32.62 17.52
CA ASN A 341 -2.50 -32.10 18.17
C ASN A 341 -3.50 -31.46 17.18
N SER A 342 -3.34 -31.72 15.87
CA SER A 342 -4.30 -31.35 14.83
C SER A 342 -5.65 -32.00 15.09
N GLY A 343 -6.75 -31.26 14.89
CA GLY A 343 -8.13 -31.74 15.13
C GLY A 343 -8.51 -31.91 16.60
N THR A 344 -7.59 -31.68 17.54
CA THR A 344 -7.83 -31.71 18.97
C THR A 344 -7.61 -30.35 19.62
N GLN A 345 -6.37 -29.99 19.90
CA GLN A 345 -6.04 -28.65 20.40
C GLN A 345 -6.16 -27.59 19.30
N PHE A 346 -5.70 -27.91 18.12
CA PHE A 346 -5.57 -26.96 17.02
C PHE A 346 -6.47 -27.32 15.84
N ASP A 347 -6.90 -26.30 15.14
CA ASP A 347 -7.69 -26.42 13.92
C ASP A 347 -6.85 -27.04 12.78
N GLU A 348 -7.46 -27.95 12.02
CA GLU A 348 -6.77 -28.69 10.94
C GLU A 348 -6.29 -27.78 9.80
N GLU A 349 -7.10 -26.78 9.40
CA GLU A 349 -6.74 -25.83 8.33
C GLU A 349 -5.56 -24.95 8.74
N VAL A 350 -5.54 -24.51 10.00
CA VAL A 350 -4.42 -23.73 10.54
C VAL A 350 -3.16 -24.55 10.62
N ILE A 351 -3.26 -25.85 11.00
CA ILE A 351 -2.11 -26.75 11.04
C ILE A 351 -1.55 -27.03 9.64
N GLU A 352 -2.37 -27.19 8.62
CA GLU A 352 -1.87 -27.34 7.24
C GLU A 352 -1.11 -26.09 6.78
N ALA A 353 -1.64 -24.89 7.07
CA ALA A 353 -0.93 -23.63 6.79
C ALA A 353 0.38 -23.50 7.59
N PHE A 354 0.37 -23.87 8.88
CA PHE A 354 1.57 -23.88 9.71
C PHE A 354 2.66 -24.83 9.16
N LYS A 355 2.28 -26.03 8.70
CA LYS A 355 3.20 -26.99 8.07
C LYS A 355 3.83 -26.43 6.79
N SER A 356 3.00 -25.83 5.93
CA SER A 356 3.46 -25.24 4.67
C SER A 356 4.38 -24.03 4.89
N ALA A 357 4.15 -23.28 5.97
CA ALA A 357 4.89 -22.07 6.30
C ALA A 357 6.09 -22.29 7.24
N TYR A 358 6.39 -23.53 7.64
CA TYR A 358 7.33 -23.83 8.72
C TYR A 358 8.72 -23.19 8.54
N ASP A 359 9.28 -23.23 7.34
CA ASP A 359 10.60 -22.64 7.07
C ASP A 359 10.61 -21.13 7.29
N LYS A 360 9.53 -20.44 6.88
CA LYS A 360 9.37 -18.99 7.11
C LYS A 360 9.23 -18.66 8.60
N ILE A 361 8.53 -19.51 9.35
CA ILE A 361 8.35 -19.38 10.79
C ILE A 361 9.71 -19.56 11.51
N GLU A 362 10.54 -20.52 11.08
CA GLU A 362 11.87 -20.72 11.62
C GLU A 362 12.80 -19.53 11.33
N GLU A 363 12.75 -18.98 10.12
CA GLU A 363 13.47 -17.73 9.80
C GLU A 363 13.05 -16.58 10.73
N ALA A 364 11.76 -16.43 10.99
CA ALA A 364 11.25 -15.43 11.91
C ALA A 364 11.70 -15.69 13.35
N ARG A 365 11.68 -16.95 13.81
CA ARG A 365 12.16 -17.36 15.15
C ARG A 365 13.62 -16.97 15.37
N VAL A 366 14.48 -17.22 14.39
CA VAL A 366 15.90 -16.84 14.44
C VAL A 366 16.09 -15.33 14.41
N ARG A 367 15.31 -14.62 13.59
CA ARG A 367 15.37 -13.14 13.46
C ARG A 367 15.02 -12.43 14.75
N TYR A 368 14.05 -12.94 15.49
CA TYR A 368 13.55 -12.35 16.75
C TYR A 368 14.00 -13.15 17.99
N ALA A 369 15.16 -13.85 17.91
CA ALA A 369 15.72 -14.56 19.05
C ALA A 369 16.06 -13.61 20.20
N ASP A 370 15.89 -14.07 21.44
CA ASP A 370 16.30 -13.33 22.62
C ASP A 370 17.84 -13.16 22.64
N LYS A 371 18.34 -12.00 23.05
CA LYS A 371 19.77 -11.67 22.98
C LYS A 371 20.65 -12.64 23.76
N ASP A 372 20.12 -13.21 24.84
CA ASP A 372 20.86 -14.18 25.68
C ASP A 372 21.04 -15.57 25.01
N THR A 373 20.26 -15.87 23.95
CA THR A 373 20.40 -17.14 23.20
C THR A 373 21.46 -17.07 22.10
N VAL A 374 21.95 -15.89 21.75
CA VAL A 374 22.97 -15.70 20.70
C VAL A 374 24.38 -16.01 21.23
N GLU A 375 24.63 -15.78 22.52
CA GLU A 375 25.95 -16.05 23.13
C GLU A 375 26.21 -17.55 23.41
N ASP A 376 25.16 -18.33 23.75
CA ASP A 376 25.29 -19.79 24.01
C ASP A 376 25.53 -20.62 22.74
N ASN A 377 25.29 -20.11 21.54
CA ASN A 377 25.52 -20.81 20.26
C ASN A 377 26.91 -20.52 19.64
N GLN A 378 27.77 -19.72 20.30
CA GLN A 378 29.13 -19.41 19.83
C GLN A 378 30.25 -20.06 20.67
N LEU A 379 29.91 -20.91 21.62
CA LEU A 379 30.82 -21.75 22.39
C LEU A 379 30.64 -23.22 22.02
#